data_945c12641307a2042941af5e317c309f
#
_entry.id   945c12641307a2042941af5e317c309f
#
_cell.length_a   1.000
_cell.length_b   1.000
_cell.length_c   1.000
_cell.angle_alpha   90.00
_cell.angle_beta   90.00
_cell.angle_gamma   90.00
#
_symmetry.space_group_name_H-M   'P 1'
#
loop_
_entity.id
_entity.type
_entity.pdbx_description
1 polymer ?
#
loop_
_entity_poly.entity_id
_entity_poly.type
_entity_poly.pdbx_seq_one_letter_code
_entity_poly.pdbx_strand_id
1 'polypeptide(L)'
;MMTRILVSLILTAVLCLPASAAFQLDSRYQDNDGDLIADIPADPANQIDPSTLIFSYTPVEDPAVYVDVWKEFLDHLSDVTGKPVLFFPVQSNAAQIEAMRAGRLHIAGVNTGSNPLAVACEGFRLFTMMDSDDGSFGYEMEIITYPGSVIEKPEDLKGRVLAFTAETSN
;
A
#
# COMPACT_ATOMS: atom_id res chain seq x y z
N MET A 1 -55.09 42.06 -28.51
CA MET A 1 -54.67 41.86 -27.12
C MET A 1 -53.79 40.61 -27.09
N MET A 2 -52.47 40.78 -27.23
CA MET A 2 -51.51 39.69 -27.35
C MET A 2 -50.78 39.56 -26.00
N THR A 3 -51.03 38.45 -25.30
CA THR A 3 -50.41 38.13 -24.02
C THR A 3 -49.00 37.49 -24.29
N ARG A 4 -47.96 38.22 -23.92
CA ARG A 4 -46.57 37.74 -23.97
C ARG A 4 -46.33 36.85 -22.76
N ILE A 5 -46.08 35.56 -22.97
CA ILE A 5 -45.60 34.63 -21.95
C ILE A 5 -44.10 34.75 -21.92
N LEU A 6 -43.56 35.24 -20.80
CA LEU A 6 -42.13 35.23 -20.50
C LEU A 6 -41.76 33.85 -19.92
N VAL A 7 -41.05 33.04 -20.68
CA VAL A 7 -40.46 31.77 -20.18
C VAL A 7 -39.10 32.13 -19.57
N SER A 8 -39.04 32.07 -18.24
CA SER A 8 -37.77 32.28 -17.48
C SER A 8 -37.00 30.98 -17.45
N LEU A 9 -35.92 30.89 -18.21
CA LEU A 9 -35.02 29.76 -18.25
C LEU A 9 -34.06 29.87 -17.04
N ILE A 10 -34.31 29.12 -15.97
CA ILE A 10 -33.39 29.00 -14.83
C ILE A 10 -32.30 28.03 -15.23
N LEU A 11 -31.11 28.52 -15.56
CA LEU A 11 -29.92 27.74 -15.84
C LEU A 11 -29.31 27.31 -14.49
N THR A 12 -29.64 26.12 -14.04
CA THR A 12 -29.01 25.55 -12.84
C THR A 12 -27.60 25.07 -13.23
N ALA A 13 -26.60 25.88 -12.92
CA ALA A 13 -25.20 25.51 -13.01
C ALA A 13 -24.92 24.45 -11.93
N VAL A 14 -24.86 23.18 -12.33
CA VAL A 14 -24.34 22.09 -11.50
C VAL A 14 -22.82 22.33 -11.42
N LEU A 15 -22.35 22.90 -10.32
CA LEU A 15 -20.92 22.90 -9.99
C LEU A 15 -20.53 21.43 -9.70
N CYS A 16 -19.97 20.75 -10.71
CA CYS A 16 -19.17 19.56 -10.46
C CYS A 16 -17.90 19.99 -9.73
N LEU A 17 -17.92 19.99 -8.41
CA LEU A 17 -16.69 20.00 -7.63
C LEU A 17 -15.94 18.72 -7.97
N PRO A 18 -14.63 18.80 -8.33
CA PRO A 18 -13.83 17.59 -8.43
C PRO A 18 -13.86 16.94 -7.04
N ALA A 19 -14.47 15.77 -6.92
CA ALA A 19 -14.26 14.92 -5.77
C ALA A 19 -12.78 14.55 -5.82
N SER A 20 -11.94 15.30 -5.10
CA SER A 20 -10.65 14.78 -4.69
C SER A 20 -10.97 13.52 -3.95
N ALA A 21 -10.64 12.35 -4.52
CA ALA A 21 -10.68 11.11 -3.79
C ALA A 21 -9.67 11.27 -2.66
N ALA A 22 -10.13 11.78 -1.53
CA ALA A 22 -9.32 11.83 -0.33
C ALA A 22 -9.02 10.37 0.02
N PHE A 23 -7.76 10.07 0.24
CA PHE A 23 -7.35 8.78 0.78
C PHE A 23 -8.13 8.56 2.08
N GLN A 24 -8.85 7.46 2.18
CA GLN A 24 -9.71 7.15 3.31
C GLN A 24 -9.43 5.74 3.81
N LEU A 25 -9.50 5.58 5.12
CA LEU A 25 -9.48 4.27 5.74
C LEU A 25 -10.74 3.48 5.32
N ASP A 26 -10.57 2.17 5.08
CA ASP A 26 -11.71 1.29 4.77
C ASP A 26 -12.71 1.29 5.93
N SER A 27 -13.99 1.31 5.61
CA SER A 27 -15.10 1.43 6.57
C SER A 27 -15.18 0.29 7.61
N ARG A 28 -14.41 -0.78 7.44
CA ARG A 28 -14.26 -1.86 8.43
C ARG A 28 -13.49 -1.42 9.67
N TYR A 29 -12.71 -0.36 9.57
CA TYR A 29 -11.82 0.12 10.62
C TYR A 29 -12.30 1.44 11.20
N GLN A 30 -11.90 1.73 12.41
CA GLN A 30 -12.16 3.00 13.10
C GLN A 30 -10.88 3.85 13.08
N ASP A 31 -11.09 5.16 12.98
CA ASP A 31 -10.05 6.18 13.02
C ASP A 31 -10.64 7.35 13.83
N ASN A 32 -10.46 7.30 15.15
CA ASN A 32 -11.08 8.27 16.06
C ASN A 32 -10.24 9.55 16.21
N ASP A 33 -8.96 9.50 15.89
CA ASP A 33 -8.05 10.63 15.99
C ASP A 33 -7.74 11.31 14.65
N GLY A 34 -8.14 10.69 13.52
CA GLY A 34 -8.03 11.28 12.18
C GLY A 34 -6.64 11.15 11.58
N ASP A 35 -5.84 10.19 12.03
CA ASP A 35 -4.47 9.97 11.54
C ASP A 35 -4.40 9.05 10.30
N LEU A 36 -5.54 8.53 9.85
CA LEU A 36 -5.70 7.60 8.73
C LEU A 36 -5.10 6.21 8.97
N ILE A 37 -4.84 5.86 10.22
CA ILE A 37 -4.37 4.55 10.64
C ILE A 37 -5.48 3.87 11.45
N ALA A 38 -5.72 2.59 11.20
CA ALA A 38 -6.74 1.85 11.92
C ALA A 38 -6.48 1.83 13.44
N ASP A 39 -7.46 2.24 14.22
CA ASP A 39 -7.42 2.11 15.67
C ASP A 39 -7.40 0.66 16.12
N ILE A 40 -6.73 0.39 17.23
CA ILE A 40 -6.81 -0.92 17.87
C ILE A 40 -8.22 -1.08 18.46
N PRO A 41 -8.96 -2.17 18.13
CA PRO A 41 -10.27 -2.40 18.70
C PRO A 41 -10.24 -2.39 20.22
N ALA A 42 -11.10 -1.60 20.84
CA ALA A 42 -11.20 -1.50 22.31
C ALA A 42 -11.70 -2.81 22.95
N ASP A 43 -12.54 -3.57 22.26
CA ASP A 43 -12.99 -4.88 22.68
C ASP A 43 -11.97 -5.95 22.28
N PRO A 44 -11.33 -6.65 23.22
CA PRO A 44 -10.39 -7.73 22.93
C PRO A 44 -10.97 -8.85 22.05
N ALA A 45 -12.28 -9.06 22.07
CA ALA A 45 -12.94 -10.07 21.24
C ALA A 45 -12.85 -9.75 19.72
N ASN A 46 -12.59 -8.49 19.38
CA ASN A 46 -12.39 -8.03 17.99
C ASN A 46 -10.91 -7.98 17.61
N GLN A 47 -10.00 -8.34 18.52
CA GLN A 47 -8.57 -8.41 18.24
C GLN A 47 -8.18 -9.82 17.83
N ILE A 48 -7.31 -9.93 16.84
CA ILE A 48 -6.76 -11.20 16.39
C ILE A 48 -5.48 -11.48 17.18
N ASP A 49 -5.45 -12.61 17.88
CA ASP A 49 -4.28 -13.09 18.63
C ASP A 49 -3.91 -14.52 18.19
N PRO A 50 -3.29 -14.71 17.01
CA PRO A 50 -2.98 -16.02 16.49
C PRO A 50 -1.87 -16.70 17.32
N SER A 51 -1.89 -18.03 17.39
CA SER A 51 -0.84 -18.82 18.05
C SER A 51 0.47 -18.87 17.26
N THR A 52 0.42 -18.54 15.97
CA THR A 52 1.57 -18.49 15.08
C THR A 52 1.44 -17.23 14.23
N LEU A 53 2.49 -16.45 14.16
CA LEU A 53 2.54 -15.27 13.31
C LEU A 53 3.04 -15.65 11.90
N ILE A 54 2.49 -15.02 10.90
CA ILE A 54 2.91 -15.19 9.50
C ILE A 54 3.54 -13.88 9.06
N PHE A 55 4.76 -13.97 8.55
CA PHE A 55 5.51 -12.86 7.97
C PHE A 55 5.65 -13.04 6.47
N SER A 56 5.54 -11.96 5.72
CA SER A 56 5.84 -11.91 4.29
C SER A 56 6.61 -10.64 3.95
N TYR A 57 7.39 -10.71 2.90
CA TYR A 57 8.07 -9.54 2.34
C TYR A 57 7.67 -9.35 0.88
N THR A 58 7.64 -8.10 0.43
CA THR A 58 7.42 -7.75 -0.99
C THR A 58 8.29 -8.63 -1.89
N PRO A 59 7.72 -9.31 -2.90
CA PRO A 59 8.48 -10.18 -3.80
C PRO A 59 9.34 -9.30 -4.74
N VAL A 60 10.64 -9.36 -4.55
CA VAL A 60 11.60 -8.65 -5.44
C VAL A 60 12.39 -9.63 -6.30
N GLU A 61 12.51 -10.89 -5.87
CA GLU A 61 13.17 -11.99 -6.58
C GLU A 61 12.49 -13.32 -6.25
N ASP A 62 13.13 -14.45 -6.58
CA ASP A 62 12.60 -15.78 -6.24
C ASP A 62 12.43 -15.91 -4.71
N PRO A 63 11.21 -16.13 -4.22
CA PRO A 63 10.95 -16.25 -2.79
C PRO A 63 11.76 -17.34 -2.07
N ALA A 64 12.17 -18.39 -2.79
CA ALA A 64 12.97 -19.46 -2.21
C ALA A 64 14.35 -18.99 -1.74
N VAL A 65 14.89 -17.96 -2.35
CA VAL A 65 16.19 -17.36 -1.97
C VAL A 65 16.11 -16.63 -0.63
N TYR A 66 14.94 -16.12 -0.28
CA TYR A 66 14.77 -15.26 0.89
C TYR A 66 14.46 -15.99 2.19
N VAL A 67 14.14 -17.27 2.17
CA VAL A 67 13.82 -18.02 3.40
C VAL A 67 14.97 -17.95 4.42
N ASP A 68 16.19 -18.17 3.94
CA ASP A 68 17.37 -18.14 4.81
C ASP A 68 17.78 -16.70 5.21
N VAL A 69 17.58 -15.73 4.32
CA VAL A 69 17.90 -14.31 4.59
C VAL A 69 17.06 -13.78 5.75
N TRP A 70 15.79 -14.15 5.82
CA TRP A 70 14.90 -13.67 6.88
C TRP A 70 15.02 -14.44 8.20
N LYS A 71 15.78 -15.54 8.24
CA LYS A 71 15.79 -16.44 9.40
C LYS A 71 16.10 -15.72 10.72
N GLU A 72 17.17 -14.94 10.78
CA GLU A 72 17.58 -14.25 12.02
C GLU A 72 16.52 -13.22 12.47
N PHE A 73 15.90 -12.51 11.53
CA PHE A 73 14.82 -11.59 11.83
C PHE A 73 13.57 -12.32 12.36
N LEU A 74 13.21 -13.45 11.78
CA LEU A 74 12.07 -14.26 12.24
C LEU A 74 12.32 -14.88 13.62
N ASP A 75 13.53 -15.34 13.87
CA ASP A 75 13.94 -15.83 15.19
C ASP A 75 13.83 -14.72 16.24
N HIS A 76 14.31 -13.51 15.92
CA HIS A 76 14.15 -12.33 16.79
C HIS A 76 12.70 -11.98 17.04
N LEU A 77 11.86 -11.95 16.01
CA LEU A 77 10.42 -11.71 16.16
C LEU A 77 9.76 -12.79 17.03
N SER A 78 10.18 -14.05 16.89
CA SER A 78 9.68 -15.15 17.73
C SER A 78 10.06 -14.96 19.21
N ASP A 79 11.28 -14.54 19.45
CA ASP A 79 11.77 -14.28 20.81
C ASP A 79 11.01 -13.13 21.50
N VAL A 80 10.82 -12.02 20.79
CA VAL A 80 10.16 -10.83 21.38
C VAL A 80 8.65 -10.97 21.51
N THR A 81 8.02 -11.78 20.64
CA THR A 81 6.56 -11.98 20.67
C THR A 81 6.14 -13.21 21.51
N GLY A 82 7.09 -14.11 21.78
CA GLY A 82 6.81 -15.39 22.42
C GLY A 82 5.99 -16.35 21.53
N LYS A 83 5.92 -16.11 20.23
CA LYS A 83 5.14 -16.90 19.27
C LYS A 83 6.03 -17.37 18.11
N PRO A 84 5.78 -18.57 17.56
CA PRO A 84 6.42 -18.95 16.31
C PRO A 84 6.12 -17.95 15.20
N VAL A 85 7.12 -17.54 14.42
CA VAL A 85 6.95 -16.71 13.24
C VAL A 85 7.41 -17.48 12.00
N LEU A 86 6.54 -17.58 11.01
CA LEU A 86 6.79 -18.33 9.79
C LEU A 86 6.84 -17.39 8.59
N PHE A 87 7.81 -17.61 7.71
CA PHE A 87 7.86 -16.93 6.42
C PHE A 87 6.83 -17.52 5.45
N PHE A 88 6.03 -16.64 4.85
CA PHE A 88 5.08 -16.99 3.80
C PHE A 88 5.45 -16.27 2.50
N PRO A 89 6.03 -16.99 1.52
CA PRO A 89 6.38 -16.37 0.24
C PRO A 89 5.13 -16.00 -0.55
N VAL A 90 5.14 -14.81 -1.12
CA VAL A 90 4.09 -14.33 -2.02
C VAL A 90 4.67 -14.08 -3.42
N GLN A 91 3.83 -14.22 -4.45
CA GLN A 91 4.26 -14.10 -5.84
C GLN A 91 4.06 -12.69 -6.41
N SER A 92 3.33 -11.83 -5.69
CA SER A 92 3.06 -10.45 -6.11
C SER A 92 2.63 -9.59 -4.93
N ASN A 93 2.75 -8.27 -5.09
CA ASN A 93 2.23 -7.31 -4.12
C ASN A 93 0.70 -7.49 -3.93
N ALA A 94 -0.04 -7.76 -5.00
CA ALA A 94 -1.47 -8.02 -4.92
C ALA A 94 -1.78 -9.26 -4.07
N ALA A 95 -1.02 -10.35 -4.22
CA ALA A 95 -1.18 -11.54 -3.39
C ALA A 95 -0.86 -11.27 -1.91
N GLN A 96 0.09 -10.38 -1.63
CA GLN A 96 0.40 -9.95 -0.26
C GLN A 96 -0.78 -9.19 0.36
N ILE A 97 -1.34 -8.22 -0.35
CA ILE A 97 -2.53 -7.46 0.09
C ILE A 97 -3.74 -8.39 0.30
N GLU A 98 -3.98 -9.34 -0.60
CA GLU A 98 -5.05 -10.32 -0.42
C GLU A 98 -4.84 -11.24 0.80
N ALA A 99 -3.59 -11.61 1.11
CA ALA A 99 -3.29 -12.38 2.31
C ALA A 99 -3.55 -11.57 3.59
N MET A 100 -3.27 -10.24 3.58
CA MET A 100 -3.64 -9.30 4.64
C MET A 100 -5.16 -9.25 4.82
N ARG A 101 -5.89 -9.00 3.73
CA ARG A 101 -7.35 -8.94 3.72
C ARG A 101 -8.00 -10.20 4.28
N ALA A 102 -7.43 -11.35 3.95
CA ALA A 102 -7.94 -12.64 4.40
C ALA A 102 -7.55 -12.99 5.85
N GLY A 103 -6.84 -12.11 6.58
CA GLY A 103 -6.37 -12.37 7.94
C GLY A 103 -5.34 -13.49 8.05
N ARG A 104 -4.64 -13.80 6.95
CA ARG A 104 -3.62 -14.87 6.87
C ARG A 104 -2.19 -14.35 6.93
N LEU A 105 -2.01 -13.04 6.93
CA LEU A 105 -0.74 -12.37 7.04
C LEU A 105 -0.81 -11.39 8.22
N HIS A 106 0.18 -11.46 9.11
CA HIS A 106 0.16 -10.72 10.37
C HIS A 106 1.25 -9.65 10.43
N ILE A 107 2.40 -9.90 9.82
CA ILE A 107 3.54 -8.99 9.74
C ILE A 107 3.99 -8.95 8.28
N ALA A 108 4.21 -7.77 7.75
CA ALA A 108 4.60 -7.61 6.35
C ALA A 108 5.66 -6.54 6.16
N GLY A 109 6.69 -6.86 5.39
CA GLY A 109 7.51 -5.86 4.75
C GLY A 109 6.92 -5.51 3.39
N VAL A 110 6.58 -4.25 3.18
CA VAL A 110 5.94 -3.77 1.95
C VAL A 110 6.77 -2.65 1.33
N ASN A 111 6.70 -2.53 0.02
CA ASN A 111 7.29 -1.39 -0.68
C ASN A 111 6.45 -0.12 -0.50
N THR A 112 7.01 1.02 -0.85
CA THR A 112 6.37 2.33 -0.68
C THR A 112 5.04 2.45 -1.44
N GLY A 113 4.93 1.85 -2.62
CA GLY A 113 3.70 1.87 -3.42
C GLY A 113 2.57 1.03 -2.82
N SER A 114 2.88 -0.05 -2.09
CA SER A 114 1.90 -0.91 -1.43
C SER A 114 1.51 -0.44 -0.02
N ASN A 115 2.32 0.41 0.62
CA ASN A 115 2.03 0.93 1.96
C ASN A 115 0.63 1.54 2.11
N PRO A 116 0.17 2.44 1.22
CA PRO A 116 -1.16 3.02 1.35
C PRO A 116 -2.28 1.97 1.34
N LEU A 117 -2.13 0.93 0.52
CA LEU A 117 -3.11 -0.15 0.45
C LEU A 117 -3.12 -0.99 1.74
N ALA A 118 -1.93 -1.35 2.25
CA ALA A 118 -1.82 -2.10 3.49
C ALA A 118 -2.44 -1.34 4.68
N VAL A 119 -2.20 -0.04 4.77
CA VAL A 119 -2.71 0.82 5.86
C VAL A 119 -4.19 1.10 5.68
N ALA A 120 -4.61 1.69 4.57
CA ALA A 120 -5.97 2.17 4.41
C ALA A 120 -6.98 1.08 4.07
N CYS A 121 -6.59 0.09 3.25
CA CYS A 121 -7.53 -0.93 2.83
C CYS A 121 -7.53 -2.14 3.77
N GLU A 122 -6.40 -2.45 4.40
CA GLU A 122 -6.27 -3.69 5.21
C GLU A 122 -5.98 -3.42 6.69
N GLY A 123 -5.94 -2.16 7.13
CA GLY A 123 -5.81 -1.77 8.53
C GLY A 123 -4.47 -2.13 9.17
N PHE A 124 -3.44 -2.36 8.38
CA PHE A 124 -2.11 -2.64 8.91
C PHE A 124 -1.49 -1.38 9.51
N ARG A 125 -0.79 -1.53 10.63
CA ARG A 125 -0.09 -0.42 11.29
C ARG A 125 1.39 -0.49 11.00
N LEU A 126 1.97 0.63 10.57
CA LEU A 126 3.40 0.75 10.39
C LEU A 126 4.10 0.81 11.76
N PHE A 127 5.18 0.07 11.95
CA PHE A 127 5.91 0.08 13.22
C PHE A 127 7.42 0.21 13.04
N THR A 128 7.94 -0.03 11.83
CA THR A 128 9.37 0.14 11.53
C THR A 128 9.58 0.35 10.02
N MET A 129 10.76 0.81 9.66
CA MET A 129 11.23 0.89 8.27
C MET A 129 12.64 0.31 8.20
N MET A 130 13.02 -0.12 6.99
CA MET A 130 14.40 -0.55 6.71
C MET A 130 15.28 0.67 6.47
N ASP A 131 16.49 0.65 6.99
CA ASP A 131 17.53 1.62 6.73
C ASP A 131 18.80 0.92 6.21
N SER A 132 19.75 1.72 5.81
CA SER A 132 21.10 1.28 5.46
C SER A 132 22.03 1.36 6.67
N ASP A 133 23.18 0.68 6.61
CA ASP A 133 24.16 0.66 7.70
C ASP A 133 24.65 2.06 8.12
N ASP A 134 24.57 3.05 7.24
CA ASP A 134 24.90 4.44 7.53
C ASP A 134 23.74 5.26 8.13
N GLY A 135 22.60 4.63 8.38
CA GLY A 135 21.40 5.25 8.91
C GLY A 135 20.57 6.02 7.87
N SER A 136 20.94 5.95 6.59
CA SER A 136 20.10 6.50 5.52
C SER A 136 18.91 5.57 5.24
N PHE A 137 17.76 6.16 4.86
CA PHE A 137 16.58 5.41 4.48
C PHE A 137 15.98 5.98 3.19
N GLY A 138 15.28 5.11 2.48
CA GLY A 138 14.69 5.44 1.19
C GLY A 138 15.61 5.08 0.01
N TYR A 139 15.11 5.33 -1.17
CA TYR A 139 15.80 5.11 -2.45
C TYR A 139 15.24 6.04 -3.50
N GLU A 140 15.98 6.24 -4.57
CA GLU A 140 15.54 7.04 -5.72
C GLU A 140 14.97 6.12 -6.80
N MET A 141 13.88 6.55 -7.42
CA MET A 141 13.34 5.91 -8.60
C MET A 141 13.98 6.50 -9.85
N GLU A 142 14.49 5.64 -10.71
CA GLU A 142 15.07 6.04 -11.99
C GLU A 142 14.29 5.47 -13.17
N ILE A 143 14.16 6.27 -14.23
CA ILE A 143 13.69 5.81 -15.53
C ILE A 143 14.90 5.56 -16.39
N ILE A 144 15.13 4.30 -16.76
CA ILE A 144 16.26 3.91 -17.57
C ILE A 144 15.84 3.71 -19.03
N THR A 145 16.74 4.06 -19.95
CA THR A 145 16.58 3.85 -21.38
C THR A 145 17.83 3.19 -21.95
N TYR A 146 17.74 2.65 -23.18
CA TYR A 146 18.93 2.09 -23.84
C TYR A 146 19.88 3.21 -24.29
N PRO A 147 21.18 2.95 -24.44
CA PRO A 147 22.16 3.91 -24.94
C PRO A 147 21.79 4.40 -26.36
N GLY A 148 21.77 5.72 -26.54
CA GLY A 148 21.35 6.35 -27.82
C GLY A 148 19.85 6.51 -27.99
N SER A 149 19.07 6.31 -26.93
CA SER A 149 17.65 6.65 -26.88
C SER A 149 17.44 8.15 -27.14
N VAL A 150 16.31 8.48 -27.76
CA VAL A 150 15.85 9.87 -27.92
C VAL A 150 15.07 10.38 -26.70
N ILE A 151 14.91 9.54 -25.67
CA ILE A 151 14.24 9.87 -24.41
C ILE A 151 15.31 10.35 -23.44
N GLU A 152 15.34 11.65 -23.18
CA GLU A 152 16.30 12.30 -22.28
C GLU A 152 15.63 12.89 -21.04
N LYS A 153 14.31 13.04 -21.06
CA LYS A 153 13.50 13.61 -19.96
C LYS A 153 12.09 13.00 -19.95
N PRO A 154 11.36 13.09 -18.85
CA PRO A 154 10.03 12.49 -18.69
C PRO A 154 9.01 12.90 -19.77
N GLU A 155 9.07 14.12 -20.28
CA GLU A 155 8.16 14.62 -21.32
C GLU A 155 8.30 13.87 -22.65
N ASP A 156 9.47 13.30 -22.93
CA ASP A 156 9.75 12.53 -24.15
C ASP A 156 9.06 11.15 -24.13
N LEU A 157 8.53 10.74 -22.97
CA LEU A 157 7.74 9.52 -22.83
C LEU A 157 6.35 9.62 -23.48
N LYS A 158 5.89 10.82 -23.80
CA LYS A 158 4.56 10.99 -24.39
C LYS A 158 4.41 10.18 -25.67
N GLY A 159 3.42 9.28 -25.69
CA GLY A 159 3.16 8.37 -26.81
C GLY A 159 4.16 7.21 -26.95
N ARG A 160 4.96 6.96 -25.92
CA ARG A 160 5.88 5.82 -25.82
C ARG A 160 5.33 4.75 -24.89
N VAL A 161 5.96 3.59 -24.91
CA VAL A 161 5.66 2.51 -23.95
C VAL A 161 6.66 2.61 -22.80
N LEU A 162 6.12 2.69 -21.59
CA LEU A 162 6.86 2.59 -20.35
C LEU A 162 6.57 1.23 -19.70
N ALA A 163 7.61 0.51 -19.32
CA ALA A 163 7.49 -0.71 -18.54
C ALA A 163 7.84 -0.41 -17.07
N PHE A 164 7.09 -0.97 -16.14
CA PHE A 164 7.34 -0.93 -14.71
C PHE A 164 7.07 -2.30 -14.10
N THR A 165 7.60 -2.54 -12.91
CA THR A 165 7.60 -3.87 -12.30
C THR A 165 6.20 -4.33 -11.87
N ALA A 166 5.40 -3.43 -11.31
CA ALA A 166 4.02 -3.67 -10.93
C ALA A 166 3.27 -2.34 -10.75
N GLU A 167 1.93 -2.36 -10.84
CA GLU A 167 1.10 -1.16 -10.64
C GLU A 167 1.24 -0.56 -9.23
N THR A 168 1.58 -1.38 -8.25
CA THR A 168 1.78 -0.99 -6.84
C THR A 168 3.26 -0.92 -6.45
N SER A 169 4.17 -0.95 -7.43
CA SER A 169 5.59 -0.70 -7.25
C SER A 169 5.93 0.72 -7.67
N ASN A 170 6.85 1.31 -7.01
CA ASN A 170 7.45 2.60 -7.35
C ASN A 170 8.91 2.42 -7.69
#